data_eca63d998c5945c516a0edab71624280
#
_entry.id   eca63d998c5945c516a0edab71624280
#
_cell.length_a   1.000
_cell.length_b   1.000
_cell.length_c   1.000
_cell.angle_alpha   90.00
_cell.angle_beta   90.00
_cell.angle_gamma   90.00
#
_symmetry.space_group_name_H-M   'P 1'
#
loop_
_entity.id
_entity.type
_entity.pdbx_description
1 polymer ?
#
loop_
_entity_poly.entity_id
_entity_poly.type
_entity_poly.pdbx_seq_one_letter_code
_entity_poly.pdbx_strand_id
1 'polypeptide(L)'
;MKNLIKFGVVAIFSSAMSLQSAEFESNVALSSDYIWRGMTQTAEEPAISGGFDIAGESGLYFGTWASNVEFGDGAALELDWYAGYANELENGVSYDFGYLAYTYPGEDSLDFEEIYLGLGYSYFGYTFSSGQDDAPDNS
;
A
#
# COMPACT_ATOMS: atom_id res chain seq x y z
N MET A 1 -32.00 17.22 -3.06
CA MET A 1 -30.53 17.01 -3.00
C MET A 1 -30.21 15.73 -3.73
N LYS A 2 -29.60 15.83 -4.90
CA LYS A 2 -29.23 14.66 -5.68
C LYS A 2 -27.87 14.17 -5.16
N ASN A 3 -27.85 13.06 -4.43
CA ASN A 3 -26.62 12.35 -4.12
C ASN A 3 -26.06 11.79 -5.43
N LEU A 4 -25.11 12.51 -6.01
CA LEU A 4 -24.32 11.98 -7.10
C LEU A 4 -23.37 10.94 -6.48
N ILE A 5 -23.67 9.66 -6.68
CA ILE A 5 -22.73 8.58 -6.44
C ILE A 5 -21.61 8.78 -7.46
N LYS A 6 -20.48 9.34 -6.99
CA LYS A 6 -19.30 9.44 -7.83
C LYS A 6 -18.70 8.02 -7.96
N PHE A 7 -18.95 7.39 -9.11
CA PHE A 7 -18.20 6.19 -9.47
C PHE A 7 -16.78 6.61 -9.80
N GLY A 8 -15.84 6.26 -8.96
CA GLY A 8 -14.43 6.43 -9.25
C GLY A 8 -14.02 5.51 -10.41
N VAL A 9 -13.48 6.07 -11.47
CA VAL A 9 -12.82 5.29 -12.52
C VAL A 9 -11.40 5.05 -12.04
N VAL A 10 -11.04 3.78 -11.84
CA VAL A 10 -9.67 3.34 -11.58
C VAL A 10 -9.14 2.71 -12.86
N ALA A 11 -8.10 3.30 -13.42
CA ALA A 11 -7.34 2.70 -14.51
C ALA A 11 -5.99 2.23 -13.95
N ILE A 12 -5.74 0.93 -13.98
CA ILE A 12 -4.50 0.32 -13.52
C ILE A 12 -3.73 -0.21 -14.73
N PHE A 13 -2.51 0.24 -14.89
CA PHE A 13 -1.56 -0.31 -15.84
C PHE A 13 -0.47 -1.01 -15.05
N SER A 14 -0.29 -2.30 -15.29
CA SER A 14 0.74 -3.10 -14.64
C SER A 14 1.61 -3.79 -15.68
N SER A 15 2.88 -3.95 -15.36
CA SER A 15 3.82 -4.77 -16.13
C SER A 15 4.55 -5.70 -15.18
N ALA A 16 4.66 -6.97 -15.56
CA ALA A 16 5.46 -7.95 -14.85
C ALA A 16 6.60 -8.44 -15.75
N MET A 17 7.76 -8.64 -15.16
CA MET A 17 8.93 -9.19 -15.83
C MET A 17 9.61 -10.19 -14.89
N SER A 18 9.79 -11.43 -15.36
CA SER A 18 10.46 -12.46 -14.59
C SER A 18 11.94 -12.54 -14.97
N LEU A 19 12.80 -12.46 -13.99
CA LEU A 19 14.21 -12.81 -14.07
C LEU A 19 14.43 -14.14 -13.31
N GLN A 20 15.46 -14.89 -13.68
CA GLN A 20 15.71 -16.30 -13.34
C GLN A 20 15.55 -16.71 -11.85
N SER A 21 15.35 -15.74 -10.93
CA SER A 21 15.11 -15.97 -9.49
C SER A 21 14.28 -14.89 -8.81
N ALA A 22 13.71 -13.94 -9.56
CA ALA A 22 12.91 -12.86 -9.02
C ALA A 22 11.85 -12.42 -10.03
N GLU A 23 10.67 -12.07 -9.51
CA GLU A 23 9.58 -11.46 -10.25
C GLU A 23 9.58 -9.96 -9.97
N PHE A 24 9.48 -9.16 -11.04
CA PHE A 24 9.38 -7.70 -10.95
C PHE A 24 8.01 -7.28 -11.46
N GLU A 25 7.33 -6.48 -10.69
CA GLU A 25 6.08 -5.85 -11.08
C GLU A 25 6.18 -4.33 -10.98
N SER A 26 5.46 -3.63 -11.83
CA SER A 26 5.26 -2.19 -11.71
C SER A 26 3.83 -1.84 -12.10
N ASN A 27 3.29 -0.82 -11.48
CA ASN A 27 1.94 -0.36 -11.76
C ASN A 27 1.86 1.17 -11.74
N VAL A 28 0.86 1.69 -12.45
CA VAL A 28 0.41 3.07 -12.37
C VAL A 28 -1.11 3.06 -12.35
N ALA A 29 -1.72 3.83 -11.47
CA ALA A 29 -3.15 3.94 -11.31
C ALA A 29 -3.61 5.39 -11.27
N LEU A 30 -4.82 5.63 -11.79
CA LEU A 30 -5.54 6.90 -11.64
C LEU A 30 -6.84 6.60 -10.91
N SER A 31 -7.12 7.35 -9.86
CA SER A 31 -8.36 7.26 -9.10
C SER A 31 -8.98 8.65 -8.90
N SER A 32 -10.26 8.69 -8.63
CA SER A 32 -10.97 9.95 -8.35
C SER A 32 -10.67 10.48 -6.94
N ASP A 33 -10.13 9.65 -6.07
CA ASP A 33 -9.75 9.97 -4.71
C ASP A 33 -8.83 8.86 -4.21
N TYR A 34 -7.88 9.19 -3.34
CA TYR A 34 -7.09 8.22 -2.59
C TYR A 34 -7.70 8.09 -1.19
N ILE A 35 -8.23 6.92 -0.88
CA ILE A 35 -8.83 6.64 0.43
C ILE A 35 -7.98 5.61 1.16
N TRP A 36 -7.48 5.99 2.34
CA TRP A 36 -6.76 5.12 3.25
C TRP A 36 -7.56 4.95 4.54
N ARG A 37 -7.86 3.69 4.90
CA ARG A 37 -8.66 3.34 6.09
C ARG A 37 -9.94 4.18 6.25
N GLY A 38 -10.62 4.49 5.14
CA GLY A 38 -11.88 5.23 5.12
C GLY A 38 -11.73 6.76 5.11
N MET A 39 -10.52 7.29 5.10
CA MET A 39 -10.24 8.73 5.04
C MET A 39 -9.59 9.10 3.71
N THR A 40 -10.06 10.22 3.11
CA THR A 40 -9.42 10.76 1.92
C THR A 40 -8.01 11.25 2.24
N GLN A 41 -7.08 10.95 1.36
CA GLN A 41 -5.69 11.39 1.42
C GLN A 41 -5.40 12.49 0.40
N THR A 42 -6.34 12.77 -0.50
CA THR A 42 -6.23 13.77 -1.58
C THR A 42 -7.33 14.84 -1.51
N ALA A 43 -7.95 15.04 -0.34
CA ALA A 43 -9.03 16.01 -0.14
C ALA A 43 -10.20 15.83 -1.15
N GLU A 44 -10.56 14.57 -1.48
CA GLU A 44 -11.56 14.20 -2.48
C GLU A 44 -11.19 14.59 -3.93
N GLU A 45 -9.91 14.89 -4.19
CA GLU A 45 -9.38 15.20 -5.51
C GLU A 45 -8.70 13.97 -6.14
N PRO A 46 -8.49 13.97 -7.48
CA PRO A 46 -7.88 12.85 -8.16
C PRO A 46 -6.49 12.50 -7.68
N ALA A 47 -6.20 11.21 -7.58
CA ALA A 47 -4.90 10.68 -7.26
C ALA A 47 -4.27 9.96 -8.46
N ILE A 48 -2.96 10.16 -8.63
CA ILE A 48 -2.11 9.32 -9.45
C ILE A 48 -1.16 8.57 -8.52
N SER A 49 -1.13 7.26 -8.64
CA SER A 49 -0.27 6.41 -7.82
C SER A 49 0.45 5.38 -8.67
N GLY A 50 1.49 4.80 -8.10
CA GLY A 50 2.21 3.73 -8.77
C GLY A 50 3.32 3.19 -7.90
N GLY A 51 3.87 2.06 -8.30
CA GLY A 51 4.89 1.39 -7.52
C GLY A 51 5.69 0.36 -8.27
N PHE A 52 6.66 -0.15 -7.56
CA PHE A 52 7.53 -1.24 -7.97
C PHE A 52 7.54 -2.31 -6.89
N ASP A 53 7.49 -3.57 -7.34
CA ASP A 53 7.60 -4.75 -6.49
C ASP A 53 8.64 -5.71 -7.06
N ILE A 54 9.37 -6.34 -6.16
CA ILE A 54 10.26 -7.44 -6.44
C ILE A 54 10.00 -8.56 -5.46
N ALA A 55 9.76 -9.77 -5.96
CA ALA A 55 9.53 -10.96 -5.15
C ALA A 55 10.48 -12.08 -5.56
N GLY A 56 11.10 -12.70 -4.59
CA GLY A 56 11.94 -13.88 -4.78
C GLY A 56 11.14 -15.17 -4.60
N GLU A 57 11.61 -16.27 -5.20
CA GLU A 57 11.01 -17.61 -5.07
C GLU A 57 10.94 -18.10 -3.61
N SER A 58 11.77 -17.58 -2.73
CA SER A 58 11.74 -17.92 -1.30
C SER A 58 10.52 -17.39 -0.55
N GLY A 59 9.83 -16.40 -1.13
CA GLY A 59 8.75 -15.65 -0.48
C GLY A 59 9.16 -14.28 0.06
N LEU A 60 10.44 -13.93 0.02
CA LEU A 60 10.90 -12.58 0.35
C LEU A 60 10.45 -11.60 -0.73
N TYR A 61 9.97 -10.45 -0.33
CA TYR A 61 9.61 -9.35 -1.22
C TYR A 61 10.05 -8.00 -0.68
N PHE A 62 10.20 -7.07 -1.59
CA PHE A 62 10.47 -5.67 -1.33
C PHE A 62 9.69 -4.85 -2.36
N GLY A 63 9.17 -3.71 -1.94
CA GLY A 63 8.47 -2.82 -2.85
C GLY A 63 8.49 -1.37 -2.40
N THR A 64 8.03 -0.53 -3.30
CA THR A 64 7.79 0.89 -3.05
C THR A 64 6.54 1.32 -3.79
N TRP A 65 5.80 2.22 -3.19
CA TRP A 65 4.60 2.80 -3.76
C TRP A 65 4.58 4.31 -3.48
N ALA A 66 3.96 5.06 -4.36
CA ALA A 66 3.82 6.50 -4.19
C ALA A 66 2.48 7.01 -4.71
N SER A 67 1.99 8.07 -4.10
CA SER A 67 0.81 8.81 -4.55
C SER A 67 0.93 10.29 -4.18
N ASN A 68 0.27 11.15 -4.95
CA ASN A 68 0.02 12.51 -4.47
C ASN A 68 -0.91 12.46 -3.26
N VAL A 69 -0.71 13.39 -2.33
CA VAL A 69 -1.55 13.60 -1.15
C VAL A 69 -1.84 15.08 -0.95
N GLU A 70 -2.89 15.40 -0.18
CA GLU A 70 -3.26 16.76 0.19
C GLU A 70 -3.89 16.77 1.58
N PHE A 71 -3.11 17.13 2.59
CA PHE A 71 -3.57 17.19 3.99
C PHE A 71 -3.78 18.62 4.50
N GLY A 72 -3.41 19.64 3.68
CA GLY A 72 -3.47 21.04 4.07
C GLY A 72 -2.29 21.50 4.93
N ASP A 73 -1.28 20.66 5.14
CA ASP A 73 -0.08 20.92 5.96
C ASP A 73 1.21 21.08 5.14
N GLY A 74 1.12 20.91 3.82
CA GLY A 74 2.25 21.07 2.89
C GLY A 74 2.75 19.75 2.29
N ALA A 75 2.36 18.60 2.84
CA ALA A 75 2.66 17.32 2.22
C ALA A 75 1.95 17.21 0.86
N ALA A 76 2.68 16.86 -0.18
CA ALA A 76 2.18 16.73 -1.55
C ALA A 76 2.43 15.33 -2.13
N LEU A 77 3.26 14.54 -1.49
CA LEU A 77 3.66 13.20 -1.92
C LEU A 77 3.74 12.27 -0.71
N GLU A 78 3.17 11.09 -0.84
CA GLU A 78 3.42 9.93 0.00
C GLU A 78 4.32 8.97 -0.77
N LEU A 79 5.35 8.46 -0.12
CA LEU A 79 6.27 7.47 -0.65
C LEU A 79 6.46 6.37 0.39
N ASP A 80 6.03 5.19 0.05
CA ASP A 80 6.06 4.02 0.92
C ASP A 80 7.18 3.07 0.52
N TRP A 81 7.79 2.47 1.52
CA TRP A 81 8.77 1.40 1.39
C TRP A 81 8.33 0.22 2.23
N TYR A 82 8.29 -0.95 1.64
CA TYR A 82 7.89 -2.16 2.35
C TYR A 82 8.78 -3.34 1.99
N ALA A 83 8.94 -4.21 2.96
CA ALA A 83 9.62 -5.48 2.79
C ALA A 83 8.96 -6.53 3.68
N GLY A 84 8.92 -7.75 3.22
CA GLY A 84 8.29 -8.81 3.98
C GLY A 84 8.59 -10.21 3.45
N TYR A 85 7.89 -11.15 4.05
CA TYR A 85 7.95 -12.54 3.69
C TYR A 85 6.54 -13.13 3.66
N ALA A 86 6.15 -13.64 2.49
CA ALA A 86 4.85 -14.26 2.27
C ALA A 86 5.03 -15.69 1.75
N ASN A 87 4.23 -16.62 2.26
CA ASN A 87 4.21 -17.98 1.78
C ASN A 87 2.90 -18.67 2.14
N GLU A 88 2.74 -19.92 1.67
CA GLU A 88 1.59 -20.77 1.98
C GLU A 88 2.07 -22.10 2.54
N LEU A 89 1.38 -22.56 3.58
CA LEU A 89 1.59 -23.89 4.18
C LEU A 89 0.89 -24.97 3.36
N GLU A 90 1.34 -26.21 3.45
CA GLU A 90 0.74 -27.35 2.75
C GLU A 90 -0.76 -27.55 3.02
N ASN A 91 -1.26 -27.05 4.16
CA ASN A 91 -2.68 -27.09 4.52
C ASN A 91 -3.52 -25.98 3.90
N GLY A 92 -2.92 -25.11 3.05
CA GLY A 92 -3.60 -24.01 2.39
C GLY A 92 -3.74 -22.73 3.23
N VAL A 93 -3.06 -22.65 4.37
CA VAL A 93 -2.96 -21.41 5.14
C VAL A 93 -1.85 -20.55 4.55
N SER A 94 -2.21 -19.37 4.03
CA SER A 94 -1.25 -18.34 3.62
C SER A 94 -0.92 -17.42 4.79
N TYR A 95 0.31 -16.95 4.81
CA TYR A 95 0.77 -15.95 5.76
C TYR A 95 1.69 -14.94 5.07
N ASP A 96 1.63 -13.72 5.57
CA ASP A 96 2.42 -12.59 5.12
C ASP A 96 2.78 -11.72 6.33
N PHE A 97 4.06 -11.49 6.57
CA PHE A 97 4.49 -10.56 7.59
C PHE A 97 5.55 -9.64 7.02
N GLY A 98 5.49 -8.38 7.42
CA GLY A 98 6.41 -7.40 6.89
C GLY A 98 6.41 -6.10 7.67
N TYR A 99 7.16 -5.18 7.11
CA TYR A 99 7.39 -3.84 7.60
C TYR A 99 7.05 -2.86 6.50
N LEU A 100 6.41 -1.76 6.86
CA LEU A 100 6.00 -0.71 5.97
C LEU A 100 6.35 0.64 6.58
N ALA A 101 7.11 1.45 5.85
CA ALA A 101 7.43 2.83 6.19
C ALA A 101 6.66 3.76 5.26
N TYR A 102 5.86 4.63 5.84
CA TYR A 102 5.19 5.74 5.15
C TYR A 102 6.06 6.97 5.30
N THR A 103 6.45 7.57 4.19
CA THR A 103 7.29 8.77 4.20
C THR A 103 6.65 9.88 3.38
N TYR A 104 6.79 11.10 3.87
CA TYR A 104 6.22 12.31 3.27
C TYR A 104 7.34 13.31 2.97
N PRO A 105 8.00 13.22 1.80
CA PRO A 105 9.13 14.07 1.45
C PRO A 105 8.83 15.55 1.61
N GLY A 106 9.59 16.21 2.46
CA GLY A 106 9.41 17.62 2.82
C GLY A 106 8.60 17.86 4.11
N GLU A 107 7.94 16.83 4.64
CA GLU A 107 7.17 16.87 5.89
C GLU A 107 7.46 15.66 6.77
N ASP A 108 8.73 15.45 7.10
CA ASP A 108 9.25 14.28 7.83
C ASP A 108 8.55 14.03 9.18
N SER A 109 7.86 15.05 9.73
CA SER A 109 7.06 14.92 10.95
C SER A 109 5.81 14.06 10.78
N LEU A 110 5.42 13.75 9.56
CA LEU A 110 4.30 12.87 9.23
C LEU A 110 4.73 11.42 9.00
N ASP A 111 6.03 11.15 8.91
CA ASP A 111 6.57 9.82 8.67
C ASP A 111 6.19 8.88 9.83
N PHE A 112 5.78 7.68 9.48
CA PHE A 112 5.51 6.64 10.46
C PHE A 112 5.74 5.24 9.87
N GLU A 113 5.79 4.24 10.74
CA GLU A 113 6.13 2.88 10.38
C GLU A 113 5.12 1.89 10.95
N GLU A 114 4.89 0.80 10.25
CA GLU A 114 4.04 -0.29 10.70
C GLU A 114 4.71 -1.64 10.48
N ILE A 115 4.47 -2.57 11.39
CA ILE A 115 4.63 -3.99 11.13
C ILE A 115 3.25 -4.61 10.90
N TYR A 116 3.17 -5.57 10.02
CA TYR A 116 1.92 -6.24 9.72
C TYR A 116 2.06 -7.76 9.66
N LEU A 117 0.94 -8.42 9.94
CA LEU A 117 0.76 -9.85 9.81
C LEU A 117 -0.56 -10.13 9.11
N GLY A 118 -0.50 -10.69 7.92
CA GLY A 118 -1.63 -11.22 7.17
C GLY A 118 -1.74 -12.73 7.35
N LEU A 119 -2.95 -13.22 7.49
CA LEU A 119 -3.27 -14.65 7.50
C LEU A 119 -4.45 -14.88 6.57
N GLY A 120 -4.39 -15.93 5.76
CA GLY A 120 -5.46 -16.28 4.84
C GLY A 120 -5.72 -17.79 4.82
N TYR A 121 -6.97 -18.17 4.60
CA TYR A 121 -7.37 -19.54 4.38
C TYR A 121 -8.64 -19.59 3.54
N SER A 122 -8.59 -20.25 2.40
CA SER A 122 -9.72 -20.34 1.45
C SER A 122 -10.19 -18.92 1.04
N TYR A 123 -11.43 -18.55 1.41
CA TYR A 123 -12.03 -17.23 1.10
C TYR A 123 -11.90 -16.22 2.24
N PHE A 124 -11.24 -16.56 3.33
CA PHE A 124 -11.09 -15.71 4.50
C PHE A 124 -9.66 -15.20 4.60
N GLY A 125 -9.52 -13.91 4.90
CA GLY A 125 -8.24 -13.28 5.17
C GLY A 125 -8.38 -12.26 6.29
N TYR A 126 -7.33 -12.12 7.08
CA TYR A 126 -7.23 -11.13 8.14
C TYR A 126 -5.82 -10.53 8.14
N THR A 127 -5.74 -9.22 8.24
CA THR A 127 -4.46 -8.50 8.38
C THR A 127 -4.51 -7.68 9.66
N PHE A 128 -3.49 -7.83 10.47
CA PHE A 128 -3.23 -7.04 11.66
C PHE A 128 -2.02 -6.14 11.38
N SER A 129 -2.14 -4.84 11.69
CA SER A 129 -1.06 -3.87 11.60
C SER A 129 -0.88 -3.19 12.94
N SER A 130 0.36 -2.92 13.31
CA SER A 130 0.71 -2.19 14.52
C SER A 130 1.73 -1.12 14.18
N GLY A 131 1.39 0.14 14.46
CA GLY A 131 2.29 1.28 14.34
C GLY A 131 3.49 1.12 15.26
N GLN A 132 4.64 1.55 14.76
CA GLN A 132 5.87 1.70 15.52
C GLN A 132 6.14 3.19 15.59
N ASP A 133 6.53 3.70 16.74
CA ASP A 133 6.84 5.12 17.03
C ASP A 133 6.06 6.17 16.19
N ASP A 134 5.28 7.00 16.83
CA ASP A 134 4.54 8.15 16.27
C ASP A 134 3.45 7.86 15.19
N ALA A 135 3.12 6.58 14.95
CA ALA A 135 1.99 6.27 14.07
C ALA A 135 0.69 6.90 14.62
N PRO A 136 -0.15 7.50 13.77
CA PRO A 136 -1.41 8.06 14.21
C PRO A 136 -2.25 6.99 14.92
N ASP A 137 -2.67 7.30 16.15
CA ASP A 137 -3.50 6.41 16.96
C ASP A 137 -4.87 6.27 16.27
N ASN A 138 -5.12 5.08 15.74
CA ASN A 138 -6.38 4.73 15.08
C ASN A 138 -7.37 4.02 16.04
N SER A 139 -7.27 4.32 17.33
CA SER A 139 -8.21 3.83 18.35
C SER A 139 -9.54 4.58 18.34
#